data_a6b6b4f380520ef896633acf4cd3703f
#
_entry.id   a6b6b4f380520ef896633acf4cd3703f
#
_cell.length_a   1.000
_cell.length_b   1.000
_cell.length_c   1.000
_cell.angle_alpha   90.00
_cell.angle_beta   90.00
_cell.angle_gamma   90.00
#
_symmetry.space_group_name_H-M   'P 1'
#
loop_
_entity.id
_entity.type
_entity.pdbx_description
1 polymer ?
#
loop_
_entity_poly.entity_id
_entity_poly.type
_entity_poly.pdbx_seq_one_letter_code
_entity_poly.pdbx_strand_id
1 'polypeptide(L)'
;MHTGSHQAFLFLRRGFSLVEMMACVSIIGIIAFMAIPSVTRMRGDSERNLAIARAESLNLAQASFIQVRGRTQAALDWAAASSSDSKYALLRPYLSFAETSLSAYVPSGYTVTFPPSITSMTKVGLTSPTGVIYY
;
A
#
# COMPACT_ATOMS: atom_id res chain seq x y z
N MET A 1 -10.92 -13.18 -77.76
CA MET A 1 -11.08 -14.25 -76.79
C MET A 1 -9.94 -14.12 -75.77
N HIS A 2 -10.26 -13.58 -74.62
CA HIS A 2 -9.28 -13.40 -73.53
C HIS A 2 -9.82 -14.14 -72.33
N THR A 3 -9.30 -15.36 -72.06
CA THR A 3 -9.65 -16.17 -70.91
C THR A 3 -8.77 -15.71 -69.75
N GLY A 4 -9.34 -14.91 -68.84
CA GLY A 4 -8.69 -14.51 -67.59
C GLY A 4 -8.72 -15.70 -66.64
N SER A 5 -7.55 -16.29 -66.31
CA SER A 5 -7.39 -17.26 -65.26
C SER A 5 -7.44 -16.58 -63.91
N HIS A 6 -8.53 -16.68 -63.18
CA HIS A 6 -8.61 -16.34 -61.78
C HIS A 6 -7.81 -17.36 -60.96
N GLN A 7 -6.62 -17.00 -60.59
CA GLN A 7 -5.86 -17.70 -59.57
C GLN A 7 -6.51 -17.45 -58.21
N ALA A 8 -7.33 -18.39 -57.77
CA ALA A 8 -7.83 -18.39 -56.41
C ALA A 8 -6.67 -18.66 -55.43
N PHE A 9 -6.22 -17.64 -54.72
CA PHE A 9 -5.31 -17.78 -53.58
C PHE A 9 -6.07 -18.55 -52.49
N LEU A 10 -5.86 -19.85 -52.43
CA LEU A 10 -6.24 -20.68 -51.30
C LEU A 10 -5.34 -20.30 -50.10
N PHE A 11 -5.82 -19.40 -49.28
CA PHE A 11 -5.25 -19.22 -47.93
C PHE A 11 -5.46 -20.54 -47.16
N LEU A 12 -4.42 -21.36 -47.11
CA LEU A 12 -4.37 -22.51 -46.21
C LEU A 12 -4.47 -21.99 -44.78
N ARG A 13 -5.66 -22.07 -44.21
CA ARG A 13 -5.86 -21.89 -42.77
C ARG A 13 -5.14 -23.03 -42.06
N ARG A 14 -3.89 -22.78 -41.67
CA ARG A 14 -3.17 -23.66 -40.77
C ARG A 14 -3.87 -23.58 -39.41
N GLY A 15 -4.62 -24.58 -39.05
CA GLY A 15 -5.12 -24.77 -37.70
C GLY A 15 -3.97 -25.13 -36.78
N PHE A 16 -4.05 -24.66 -35.51
CA PHE A 16 -3.10 -25.06 -34.50
C PHE A 16 -3.19 -26.56 -34.20
N SER A 17 -2.05 -27.23 -34.03
CA SER A 17 -2.00 -28.63 -33.63
C SER A 17 -2.28 -28.76 -32.13
N LEU A 18 -2.85 -29.90 -31.70
CA LEU A 18 -3.09 -30.19 -30.28
C LEU A 18 -1.79 -30.10 -29.45
N VAL A 19 -0.67 -30.59 -30.01
CA VAL A 19 0.65 -30.57 -29.38
C VAL A 19 1.15 -29.12 -29.19
N GLU A 20 0.90 -28.26 -30.16
CA GLU A 20 1.27 -26.86 -30.13
C GLU A 20 0.52 -26.10 -29.01
N MET A 21 -0.79 -26.38 -28.85
CA MET A 21 -1.58 -25.86 -27.75
C MET A 21 -1.11 -26.38 -26.39
N MET A 22 -0.79 -27.67 -26.27
CA MET A 22 -0.25 -28.23 -25.02
C MET A 22 1.10 -27.62 -24.67
N ALA A 23 1.98 -27.39 -25.65
CA ALA A 23 3.26 -26.72 -25.43
C ALA A 23 3.05 -25.27 -24.92
N CYS A 24 2.14 -24.49 -25.54
CA CYS A 24 1.82 -23.13 -25.13
C CYS A 24 1.28 -23.08 -23.70
N VAL A 25 0.33 -23.95 -23.34
CA VAL A 25 -0.24 -24.00 -21.99
C VAL A 25 0.81 -24.39 -20.95
N SER A 26 1.72 -25.31 -21.29
CA SER A 26 2.83 -25.72 -20.40
C SER A 26 3.79 -24.57 -20.12
N ILE A 27 4.15 -23.80 -21.14
CA ILE A 27 5.05 -22.64 -21.00
C ILE A 27 4.36 -21.55 -20.14
N ILE A 28 3.10 -21.25 -20.42
CA ILE A 28 2.31 -20.27 -19.62
C ILE A 28 2.22 -20.72 -18.16
N GLY A 29 2.00 -22.00 -17.92
CA GLY A 29 1.94 -22.58 -16.56
C GLY A 29 3.25 -22.41 -15.79
N ILE A 30 4.39 -22.65 -16.42
CA ILE A 30 5.71 -22.48 -15.81
C ILE A 30 5.96 -21.01 -15.48
N ILE A 31 5.69 -20.10 -16.40
CA ILE A 31 5.89 -18.65 -16.20
C ILE A 31 4.97 -18.15 -15.09
N ALA A 32 3.71 -18.55 -15.08
CA ALA A 32 2.76 -18.17 -14.04
C ALA A 32 3.21 -18.66 -12.66
N PHE A 33 3.69 -19.89 -12.55
CA PHE A 33 4.18 -20.45 -11.30
C PHE A 33 5.38 -19.68 -10.74
N MET A 34 6.28 -19.18 -11.59
CA MET A 34 7.43 -18.38 -11.17
C MET A 34 7.05 -16.93 -10.82
N ALA A 35 6.03 -16.37 -11.47
CA ALA A 35 5.62 -14.98 -11.29
C ALA A 35 4.82 -14.74 -10.00
N ILE A 36 3.97 -15.68 -9.58
CA ILE A 36 3.07 -15.53 -8.42
C ILE A 36 3.83 -15.17 -7.13
N PRO A 37 4.89 -15.88 -6.69
CA PRO A 37 5.58 -15.57 -5.44
C PRO A 37 6.28 -14.21 -5.46
N SER A 38 6.71 -13.73 -6.63
CA SER A 38 7.31 -12.41 -6.77
C SER A 38 6.30 -11.28 -6.55
N VAL A 39 5.11 -11.40 -7.13
CA VAL A 39 4.05 -10.40 -7.00
C VAL A 39 3.55 -10.28 -5.56
N THR A 40 3.42 -11.40 -4.85
CA THR A 40 2.97 -11.38 -3.45
C THR A 40 3.98 -10.71 -2.52
N ARG A 41 5.28 -10.90 -2.73
CA ARG A 41 6.33 -10.19 -1.99
C ARG A 41 6.31 -8.70 -2.26
N MET A 42 6.20 -8.28 -3.52
CA MET A 42 6.11 -6.87 -3.91
C MET A 42 4.91 -6.16 -3.27
N ARG A 43 3.78 -6.84 -3.12
CA ARG A 43 2.61 -6.32 -2.42
C ARG A 43 2.90 -6.07 -0.94
N GLY A 44 3.48 -7.06 -0.25
CA GLY A 44 3.84 -6.93 1.16
C GLY A 44 4.84 -5.79 1.41
N ASP A 45 5.84 -5.64 0.55
CA ASP A 45 6.82 -4.54 0.63
C ASP A 45 6.16 -3.18 0.37
N SER A 46 5.22 -3.10 -0.57
CA SER A 46 4.46 -1.88 -0.86
C SER A 46 3.57 -1.46 0.32
N GLU A 47 2.86 -2.39 0.93
CA GLU A 47 2.02 -2.13 2.10
C GLU A 47 2.86 -1.68 3.30
N ARG A 48 4.01 -2.32 3.52
CA ARG A 48 4.96 -1.92 4.56
C ARG A 48 5.48 -0.51 4.34
N ASN A 49 5.90 -0.18 3.14
CA ASN A 49 6.40 1.15 2.79
C ASN A 49 5.31 2.22 2.96
N LEU A 50 4.07 1.90 2.59
CA LEU A 50 2.92 2.78 2.81
C LEU A 50 2.68 2.99 4.31
N ALA A 51 2.73 1.94 5.13
CA ALA A 51 2.56 2.04 6.57
C ALA A 51 3.63 2.94 7.21
N ILE A 52 4.90 2.79 6.80
CA ILE A 52 6.02 3.64 7.24
C ILE A 52 5.78 5.10 6.83
N ALA A 53 5.41 5.36 5.59
CA ALA A 53 5.12 6.70 5.10
C ALA A 53 3.96 7.37 5.86
N ARG A 54 2.92 6.61 6.21
CA ARG A 54 1.82 7.09 7.05
C ARG A 54 2.26 7.39 8.48
N ALA A 55 3.10 6.54 9.06
CA ALA A 55 3.67 6.78 10.40
C ALA A 55 4.57 8.03 10.43
N GLU A 56 5.40 8.24 9.42
CA GLU A 56 6.21 9.46 9.29
C GLU A 56 5.34 10.72 9.11
N SER A 57 4.26 10.62 8.36
CA SER A 57 3.29 11.71 8.23
C SER A 57 2.64 12.07 9.58
N LEU A 58 2.35 11.08 10.41
CA LEU A 58 1.86 11.30 11.78
C LEU A 58 2.92 11.97 12.68
N ASN A 59 4.18 11.62 12.52
CA ASN A 59 5.28 12.28 13.25
C ASN A 59 5.39 13.75 12.87
N LEU A 60 5.29 14.08 11.58
CA LEU A 60 5.27 15.47 11.09
C LEU A 60 4.03 16.22 11.60
N ALA A 61 2.88 15.57 11.61
CA ALA A 61 1.66 16.16 12.15
C ALA A 61 1.77 16.47 13.66
N GLN A 62 2.43 15.60 14.44
CA GLN A 62 2.73 15.87 15.85
C GLN A 62 3.58 17.14 16.00
N ALA A 63 4.64 17.29 15.21
CA ALA A 63 5.49 18.47 15.25
C ALA A 63 4.70 19.74 14.88
N SER A 64 3.90 19.69 13.83
CA SER A 64 3.04 20.80 13.40
C SER A 64 1.99 21.15 14.44
N PHE A 65 1.38 20.17 15.09
CA PHE A 65 0.41 20.37 16.16
C PHE A 65 1.03 21.11 17.34
N ILE A 66 2.22 20.72 17.78
CA ILE A 66 2.96 21.41 18.86
C ILE A 66 3.30 22.84 18.45
N GLN A 67 3.73 23.05 17.20
CA GLN A 67 4.12 24.36 16.70
C GLN A 67 2.94 25.33 16.65
N VAL A 68 1.78 24.87 16.22
CA VAL A 68 0.58 25.72 16.10
C VAL A 68 -0.10 25.98 17.45
N ARG A 69 -0.23 24.93 18.28
CA ARG A 69 -0.92 25.02 19.58
C ARG A 69 -0.04 25.61 20.71
N GLY A 70 1.27 25.53 20.55
CA GLY A 70 2.22 25.78 21.62
C GLY A 70 2.37 24.55 22.52
N ARG A 71 3.57 24.39 23.09
CA ARG A 71 3.98 23.18 23.82
C ARG A 71 3.05 22.85 25.00
N THR A 72 2.66 23.86 25.77
CA THR A 72 1.82 23.67 26.97
C THR A 72 0.42 23.24 26.61
N GLN A 73 -0.23 23.94 25.66
CA GLN A 73 -1.59 23.60 25.25
C GLN A 73 -1.65 22.25 24.51
N ALA A 74 -0.66 21.96 23.67
CA ALA A 74 -0.55 20.67 23.00
C ALA A 74 -0.43 19.50 24.00
N ALA A 75 0.31 19.69 25.09
CA ALA A 75 0.43 18.68 26.14
C ALA A 75 -0.91 18.42 26.85
N LEU A 76 -1.68 19.47 27.14
CA LEU A 76 -3.00 19.36 27.78
C LEU A 76 -4.00 18.66 26.85
N ASP A 77 -4.08 19.10 25.61
CA ASP A 77 -4.98 18.51 24.59
C ASP A 77 -4.63 17.03 24.36
N TRP A 78 -3.34 16.69 24.32
CA TRP A 78 -2.86 15.32 24.15
C TRP A 78 -3.17 14.42 25.33
N ALA A 79 -3.03 14.94 26.54
CA ALA A 79 -3.37 14.22 27.77
C ALA A 79 -4.87 13.98 27.91
N ALA A 80 -5.69 14.90 27.42
CA ALA A 80 -7.15 14.75 27.39
C ALA A 80 -7.61 13.69 26.36
N ALA A 81 -6.81 13.44 25.31
CA ALA A 81 -7.09 12.44 24.28
C ALA A 81 -6.69 11.03 24.79
N SER A 82 -7.66 10.30 25.35
CA SER A 82 -7.41 9.01 26.01
C SER A 82 -7.23 7.82 25.05
N SER A 83 -7.72 7.92 23.80
CA SER A 83 -7.65 6.85 22.81
C SER A 83 -6.77 7.20 21.61
N SER A 84 -6.33 6.19 20.86
CA SER A 84 -5.58 6.39 19.61
C SER A 84 -6.40 7.18 18.58
N ASP A 85 -7.70 6.93 18.48
CA ASP A 85 -8.59 7.66 17.58
C ASP A 85 -8.76 9.13 17.97
N SER A 86 -8.85 9.44 19.27
CA SER A 86 -8.92 10.83 19.74
C SER A 86 -7.60 11.58 19.51
N LYS A 87 -6.45 10.91 19.68
CA LYS A 87 -5.14 11.47 19.33
C LYS A 87 -5.00 11.71 17.83
N TYR A 88 -5.45 10.75 17.02
CA TYR A 88 -5.50 10.91 15.57
C TYR A 88 -6.38 12.09 15.14
N ALA A 89 -7.54 12.27 15.78
CA ALA A 89 -8.43 13.39 15.50
C ALA A 89 -7.77 14.77 15.75
N LEU A 90 -6.90 14.88 16.75
CA LEU A 90 -6.10 16.09 16.98
C LEU A 90 -5.09 16.36 15.87
N LEU A 91 -4.49 15.31 15.30
CA LEU A 91 -3.48 15.41 14.25
C LEU A 91 -4.07 15.56 12.86
N ARG A 92 -5.31 15.15 12.66
CA ARG A 92 -5.99 15.12 11.37
C ARG A 92 -5.94 16.44 10.59
N PRO A 93 -6.10 17.64 11.18
CA PRO A 93 -6.00 18.92 10.47
C PRO A 93 -4.61 19.20 9.88
N TYR A 94 -3.58 18.50 10.35
CA TYR A 94 -2.18 18.67 9.93
C TYR A 94 -1.71 17.60 8.95
N LEU A 95 -2.61 16.70 8.53
CA LEU A 95 -2.34 15.65 7.57
C LEU A 95 -2.88 16.05 6.19
N SER A 96 -2.09 15.82 5.14
CA SER A 96 -2.47 16.18 3.76
C SER A 96 -3.56 15.29 3.21
N PHE A 97 -3.80 14.14 3.51
CA PHE A 97 -4.87 13.24 3.04
C PHE A 97 -5.36 12.39 4.24
N ALA A 98 -6.04 13.06 5.16
CA ALA A 98 -6.50 12.43 6.38
C ALA A 98 -7.81 11.67 6.15
N GLU A 99 -7.77 10.38 6.39
CA GLU A 99 -8.97 9.55 6.46
C GLU A 99 -9.81 9.91 7.70
N THR A 100 -11.04 9.46 7.73
CA THR A 100 -11.98 9.77 8.84
C THR A 100 -11.61 9.10 10.15
N SER A 101 -10.92 7.96 10.10
CA SER A 101 -10.49 7.17 11.26
C SER A 101 -9.04 6.72 11.12
N LEU A 102 -8.39 6.42 12.25
CA LEU A 102 -7.04 5.88 12.27
C LEU A 102 -6.95 4.52 11.55
N SER A 103 -7.97 3.69 11.71
CA SER A 103 -8.03 2.37 11.08
C SER A 103 -8.14 2.42 9.56
N ALA A 104 -8.75 3.47 9.01
CA ALA A 104 -8.79 3.71 7.56
C ALA A 104 -7.48 4.35 7.05
N TYR A 105 -6.82 5.14 7.90
CA TYR A 105 -5.57 5.81 7.55
C TYR A 105 -4.38 4.86 7.47
N VAL A 106 -4.32 3.87 8.34
CA VAL A 106 -3.23 2.88 8.39
C VAL A 106 -3.60 1.66 7.54
N PRO A 107 -2.67 1.10 6.74
CA PRO A 107 -2.95 -0.11 5.96
C PRO A 107 -3.43 -1.27 6.84
N SER A 108 -4.29 -2.11 6.27
CA SER A 108 -4.84 -3.28 6.97
C SER A 108 -3.75 -4.19 7.53
N GLY A 109 -3.90 -4.62 8.77
CA GLY A 109 -2.93 -5.46 9.48
C GLY A 109 -1.81 -4.70 10.17
N TYR A 110 -1.70 -3.37 9.98
CA TYR A 110 -0.74 -2.53 10.69
C TYR A 110 -1.42 -1.76 11.81
N THR A 111 -0.69 -1.52 12.88
CA THR A 111 -1.18 -0.78 14.06
C THR A 111 -0.22 0.34 14.42
N VAL A 112 -0.76 1.51 14.70
CA VAL A 112 -0.02 2.68 15.17
C VAL A 112 -0.25 2.87 16.66
N THR A 113 0.83 3.09 17.40
CA THR A 113 0.78 3.42 18.83
C THR A 113 1.35 4.81 19.04
N PHE A 114 0.53 5.71 19.58
CA PHE A 114 0.97 7.06 19.88
C PHE A 114 1.74 7.12 21.21
N PRO A 115 2.75 8.00 21.30
CA PRO A 115 3.48 8.20 22.56
C PRO A 115 2.54 8.73 23.66
N PRO A 116 2.84 8.41 24.93
CA PRO A 116 2.05 8.92 26.07
C PRO A 116 2.12 10.44 26.22
N SER A 117 3.25 11.03 25.83
CA SER A 117 3.46 12.48 25.85
C SER A 117 3.91 12.97 24.48
N ILE A 118 3.27 14.04 24.01
CA ILE A 118 3.65 14.66 22.73
C ILE A 118 4.88 15.55 22.84
N THR A 119 5.17 16.04 24.04
CA THR A 119 6.30 16.97 24.27
C THR A 119 7.66 16.32 24.21
N SER A 120 7.73 14.98 24.33
CA SER A 120 8.97 14.21 24.19
C SER A 120 9.42 14.05 22.73
N MET A 121 8.60 14.44 21.76
CA MET A 121 8.89 14.28 20.32
C MET A 121 9.25 12.84 19.94
N THR A 122 8.68 11.88 20.64
CA THR A 122 8.89 10.45 20.36
C THR A 122 8.07 10.05 19.13
N LYS A 123 8.70 9.30 18.23
CA LYS A 123 8.01 8.74 17.06
C LYS A 123 6.84 7.85 17.46
N VAL A 124 5.82 7.82 16.62
CA VAL A 124 4.74 6.83 16.76
C VAL A 124 5.30 5.42 16.56
N GLY A 125 4.86 4.48 17.39
CA GLY A 125 5.19 3.07 17.19
C GLY A 125 4.41 2.50 16.02
N LEU A 126 5.04 1.69 15.20
CA LEU A 126 4.42 0.98 14.10
C LEU A 126 4.61 -0.52 14.27
N THR A 127 3.52 -1.27 14.27
CA THR A 127 3.52 -2.72 14.38
C THR A 127 2.87 -3.33 13.16
N SER A 128 3.52 -4.33 12.57
CA SER A 128 3.00 -5.16 11.48
C SER A 128 2.46 -6.49 12.02
N PRO A 129 1.79 -7.31 11.20
CA PRO A 129 1.39 -8.66 11.58
C PRO A 129 2.54 -9.57 12.02
N THR A 130 3.77 -9.25 11.61
CA THR A 130 4.99 -10.02 11.91
C THR A 130 5.82 -9.43 13.04
N GLY A 131 5.48 -8.26 13.57
CA GLY A 131 6.18 -7.63 14.69
C GLY A 131 6.37 -6.13 14.54
N VAL A 132 7.13 -5.54 15.48
CA VAL A 132 7.42 -4.10 15.51
C VAL A 132 8.31 -3.69 14.34
N ILE A 133 7.98 -2.57 13.72
CA ILE A 133 8.77 -1.96 12.64
C ILE A 133 9.55 -0.78 13.21
N TYR A 134 10.87 -0.84 13.05
CA TYR A 134 11.78 0.28 13.33
C TYR A 134 12.03 1.05 12.03
N TYR A 135 11.77 2.35 12.00
CA TYR A 135 11.84 3.20 10.80
C TYR A 135 12.39 4.59 11.11
#